data_016e4773f8ab9cd425ea957a229ddf45
#
_entry.id   016e4773f8ab9cd425ea957a229ddf45
#
_cell.length_a   1.000
_cell.length_b   1.000
_cell.length_c   1.000
_cell.angle_alpha   90.00
_cell.angle_beta   90.00
_cell.angle_gamma   90.00
#
_symmetry.space_group_name_H-M   'P 1'
#
loop_
_entity.id
_entity.type
_entity.pdbx_description
1 polymer ?
#
loop_
_entity_poly.entity_id
_entity_poly.type
_entity_poly.pdbx_seq_one_letter_code
_entity_poly.pdbx_strand_id
1 'polypeptide(L)'
;MQREQPKIPFVGLHAHSVAGSVFDGFGYPQDHMDFAYENGMQALALTDHGNMNGMSYQVLHAKKMKAAGRNFKPIFGVEAYFVASIEEWRQEYDRIKEDKKQARKVINDTDKVETEDEDASKSKSKSVINSSGHLVLVAMNQTGLNNIFKIVSDSHQGDSFYRKPRLDYKLLKEHGEGVIASSACLGGVYAKDYWNNREEGEEAVLEAMRTTTRRMIDCLGDRWYGELQWNNVPEQHVLNKYVIEMHKEFGIELISTADSHYPSSEAWKDRELYKRLGWLGKSKVPEYLKSELPVDIDEMGMELYPKNGDQMWASYKKYSEECDVSYDDDLIYDSLVKTHWIANERIEDFMPDDTVRLPGFVIPDGETGEQTLVKESIAGLRKLGFADN
;
A
#
# COMPACT_ATOMS: atom_id res chain seq x y z
N MET A 1 -15.16 28.93 -13.19
CA MET A 1 -13.93 29.58 -12.67
C MET A 1 -12.74 28.80 -13.22
N GLN A 2 -11.70 29.48 -13.66
CA GLN A 2 -10.45 28.80 -13.99
C GLN A 2 -9.86 28.28 -12.68
N ARG A 3 -9.51 27.01 -12.65
CA ARG A 3 -8.86 26.34 -11.52
C ARG A 3 -7.47 26.96 -11.34
N GLU A 4 -7.13 27.38 -10.12
CA GLU A 4 -5.79 27.88 -9.81
C GLU A 4 -4.78 26.73 -9.99
N GLN A 5 -3.70 26.97 -10.71
CA GLN A 5 -2.67 26.00 -10.97
C GLN A 5 -1.53 26.18 -9.96
N PRO A 6 -1.07 25.11 -9.29
CA PRO A 6 0.09 25.18 -8.41
C PRO A 6 1.33 25.59 -9.21
N LYS A 7 2.25 26.28 -8.56
CA LYS A 7 3.53 26.71 -9.18
C LYS A 7 4.51 25.55 -9.33
N ILE A 8 4.47 24.62 -8.38
CA ILE A 8 5.35 23.45 -8.37
C ILE A 8 4.62 22.28 -9.03
N PRO A 9 5.13 21.76 -10.17
CA PRO A 9 4.58 20.57 -10.81
C PRO A 9 4.67 19.36 -9.86
N PHE A 10 3.54 18.71 -9.63
CA PHE A 10 3.48 17.58 -8.72
C PHE A 10 2.33 16.63 -9.06
N VAL A 11 2.52 15.34 -8.81
CA VAL A 11 1.49 14.30 -8.90
C VAL A 11 1.58 13.40 -7.68
N GLY A 12 0.47 13.15 -6.99
CA GLY A 12 0.43 12.19 -5.89
C GLY A 12 0.59 10.75 -6.40
N LEU A 13 1.66 10.06 -6.01
CA LEU A 13 1.95 8.70 -6.42
C LEU A 13 1.66 7.64 -5.33
N HIS A 14 1.16 8.07 -4.16
CA HIS A 14 0.84 7.21 -3.03
C HIS A 14 -0.45 7.69 -2.36
N ALA A 15 -1.53 6.91 -2.48
CA ALA A 15 -2.83 7.25 -1.89
C ALA A 15 -3.69 6.02 -1.61
N HIS A 16 -4.50 6.10 -0.54
CA HIS A 16 -5.34 5.04 -0.01
C HIS A 16 -6.79 5.46 0.06
N SER A 17 -7.69 4.57 -0.33
CA SER A 17 -9.13 4.77 -0.26
C SER A 17 -9.80 3.77 0.69
N VAL A 18 -11.02 4.05 1.11
CA VAL A 18 -11.82 3.11 1.89
C VAL A 18 -12.15 1.83 1.12
N ALA A 19 -12.10 1.86 -0.22
CA ALA A 19 -12.46 0.72 -1.06
C ALA A 19 -11.47 -0.45 -0.97
N GLY A 20 -10.19 -0.16 -0.71
CA GLY A 20 -9.15 -1.17 -0.59
C GLY A 20 -8.40 -1.14 0.75
N SER A 21 -8.30 0.01 1.40
CA SER A 21 -7.60 0.21 2.68
C SER A 21 -8.60 0.40 3.83
N VAL A 22 -9.43 -0.61 4.07
CA VAL A 22 -10.52 -0.57 5.08
C VAL A 22 -9.96 -0.31 6.48
N PHE A 23 -10.57 0.64 7.20
CA PHE A 23 -10.18 1.15 8.51
C PHE A 23 -8.84 1.88 8.58
N ASP A 24 -8.27 2.22 7.42
CA ASP A 24 -7.08 3.05 7.32
C ASP A 24 -7.29 4.21 6.34
N GLY A 25 -7.65 3.92 5.08
CA GLY A 25 -8.11 4.92 4.13
C GLY A 25 -9.56 5.36 4.43
N PHE A 26 -9.85 6.64 4.22
CA PHE A 26 -11.17 7.25 4.32
C PHE A 26 -11.53 7.97 3.02
N GLY A 27 -12.80 7.97 2.62
CA GLY A 27 -13.27 8.44 1.32
C GLY A 27 -13.06 7.42 0.20
N TYR A 28 -13.90 7.49 -0.82
CA TYR A 28 -13.79 6.65 -2.00
C TYR A 28 -12.78 7.22 -3.00
N PRO A 29 -12.28 6.42 -3.97
CA PRO A 29 -11.35 6.91 -5.00
C PRO A 29 -11.81 8.18 -5.71
N GLN A 30 -13.11 8.32 -6.00
CA GLN A 30 -13.67 9.51 -6.64
C GLN A 30 -13.52 10.77 -5.79
N ASP A 31 -13.64 10.66 -4.47
CA ASP A 31 -13.52 11.81 -3.56
C ASP A 31 -12.08 12.35 -3.57
N HIS A 32 -11.10 11.44 -3.56
CA HIS A 32 -9.68 11.80 -3.71
C HIS A 32 -9.37 12.42 -5.08
N MET A 33 -9.92 11.85 -6.16
CA MET A 33 -9.71 12.36 -7.52
C MET A 33 -10.34 13.73 -7.73
N ASP A 34 -11.56 13.96 -7.24
CA ASP A 34 -12.24 15.25 -7.35
C ASP A 34 -11.49 16.31 -6.57
N PHE A 35 -11.07 16.04 -5.33
CA PHE A 35 -10.28 16.98 -4.55
C PHE A 35 -8.92 17.28 -5.22
N ALA A 36 -8.20 16.24 -5.65
CA ALA A 36 -6.93 16.41 -6.35
C ALA A 36 -7.08 17.28 -7.60
N TYR A 37 -8.14 17.05 -8.39
CA TYR A 37 -8.44 17.86 -9.56
C TYR A 37 -8.74 19.32 -9.20
N GLU A 38 -9.60 19.55 -8.21
CA GLU A 38 -9.96 20.90 -7.75
C GLU A 38 -8.77 21.64 -7.14
N ASN A 39 -7.87 20.90 -6.48
CA ASN A 39 -6.61 21.39 -5.91
C ASN A 39 -5.49 21.59 -6.96
N GLY A 40 -5.82 21.57 -8.24
CA GLY A 40 -4.90 21.91 -9.34
C GLY A 40 -4.08 20.74 -9.89
N MET A 41 -4.16 19.54 -9.32
CA MET A 41 -3.45 18.37 -9.84
C MET A 41 -4.05 17.83 -11.14
N GLN A 42 -3.25 17.15 -11.94
CA GLN A 42 -3.65 16.57 -13.24
C GLN A 42 -3.74 15.04 -13.19
N ALA A 43 -3.22 14.42 -12.15
CA ALA A 43 -3.20 12.99 -11.98
C ALA A 43 -3.11 12.62 -10.49
N LEU A 44 -3.51 11.38 -10.15
CA LEU A 44 -3.33 10.79 -8.83
C LEU A 44 -3.21 9.27 -8.97
N ALA A 45 -2.23 8.67 -8.29
CA ALA A 45 -2.17 7.23 -8.13
C ALA A 45 -3.07 6.78 -6.98
N LEU A 46 -3.73 5.62 -7.16
CA LEU A 46 -4.37 4.88 -6.09
C LEU A 46 -3.56 3.63 -5.82
N THR A 47 -3.15 3.44 -4.56
CA THR A 47 -2.22 2.39 -4.13
C THR A 47 -2.69 1.73 -2.84
N ASP A 48 -3.92 1.27 -2.81
CA ASP A 48 -4.53 0.62 -1.64
C ASP A 48 -3.70 -0.57 -1.12
N HIS A 49 -3.80 -0.88 0.17
CA HIS A 49 -3.03 -1.91 0.86
C HIS A 49 -3.31 -3.33 0.36
N GLY A 50 -2.37 -3.93 -0.34
CA GLY A 50 -2.35 -5.34 -0.76
C GLY A 50 -3.44 -5.75 -1.73
N ASN A 51 -4.23 -4.82 -2.26
CA ASN A 51 -5.30 -5.09 -3.22
C ASN A 51 -5.58 -3.90 -4.14
N MET A 52 -6.35 -4.11 -5.20
CA MET A 52 -6.77 -3.09 -6.15
C MET A 52 -8.29 -2.90 -6.19
N ASN A 53 -8.99 -3.09 -5.08
CA ASN A 53 -10.46 -3.01 -5.03
C ASN A 53 -11.00 -1.62 -5.41
N GLY A 54 -10.24 -0.55 -5.14
CA GLY A 54 -10.58 0.81 -5.50
C GLY A 54 -10.50 1.12 -6.99
N MET A 55 -9.81 0.31 -7.78
CA MET A 55 -9.51 0.59 -9.19
C MET A 55 -10.77 0.74 -10.05
N SER A 56 -11.81 -0.07 -9.82
CA SER A 56 -13.06 0.03 -10.59
C SER A 56 -13.77 1.37 -10.40
N TYR A 57 -13.76 1.90 -9.18
CA TYR A 57 -14.28 3.24 -8.88
C TYR A 57 -13.45 4.32 -9.56
N GLN A 58 -12.11 4.20 -9.51
CA GLN A 58 -11.19 5.12 -10.16
C GLN A 58 -11.41 5.18 -11.68
N VAL A 59 -11.51 4.01 -12.35
CA VAL A 59 -11.78 3.91 -13.80
C VAL A 59 -13.12 4.54 -14.18
N LEU A 60 -14.18 4.17 -13.47
CA LEU A 60 -15.52 4.70 -13.75
C LEU A 60 -15.59 6.21 -13.53
N HIS A 61 -14.94 6.71 -12.48
CA HIS A 61 -14.93 8.13 -12.19
C HIS A 61 -14.08 8.92 -13.20
N ALA A 62 -12.91 8.42 -13.60
CA ALA A 62 -12.09 9.05 -14.64
C ALA A 62 -12.86 9.21 -15.96
N LYS A 63 -13.67 8.20 -16.36
CA LYS A 63 -14.54 8.30 -17.52
C LYS A 63 -15.60 9.40 -17.36
N LYS A 64 -16.23 9.53 -16.17
CA LYS A 64 -17.18 10.59 -15.85
C LYS A 64 -16.51 11.97 -15.89
N MET A 65 -15.34 12.12 -15.30
CA MET A 65 -14.57 13.35 -15.35
C MET A 65 -14.27 13.76 -16.79
N LYS A 66 -13.77 12.85 -17.62
CA LYS A 66 -13.47 13.09 -19.03
C LYS A 66 -14.74 13.50 -19.80
N ALA A 67 -15.87 12.84 -19.58
CA ALA A 67 -17.15 13.21 -20.20
C ALA A 67 -17.64 14.60 -19.78
N ALA A 68 -17.25 15.05 -18.57
CA ALA A 68 -17.53 16.40 -18.06
C ALA A 68 -16.48 17.46 -18.48
N GLY A 69 -15.54 17.11 -19.37
CA GLY A 69 -14.47 17.99 -19.82
C GLY A 69 -13.36 18.22 -18.78
N ARG A 70 -13.29 17.42 -17.74
CA ARG A 70 -12.23 17.42 -16.72
C ARG A 70 -11.16 16.42 -17.13
N ASN A 71 -10.01 16.90 -17.63
CA ASN A 71 -8.87 16.04 -17.93
C ASN A 71 -8.15 15.68 -16.62
N PHE A 72 -8.23 14.43 -16.23
CA PHE A 72 -7.55 13.89 -15.07
C PHE A 72 -7.05 12.46 -15.36
N LYS A 73 -5.77 12.23 -15.13
CA LYS A 73 -5.13 10.93 -15.39
C LYS A 73 -5.20 10.04 -14.16
N PRO A 74 -5.97 8.96 -14.17
CA PRO A 74 -5.86 7.95 -13.14
C PRO A 74 -4.56 7.18 -13.30
N ILE A 75 -3.85 6.94 -12.21
CA ILE A 75 -2.66 6.11 -12.16
C ILE A 75 -2.97 4.89 -11.29
N PHE A 76 -2.67 3.69 -11.79
CA PHE A 76 -3.07 2.43 -11.16
C PHE A 76 -1.89 1.81 -10.41
N GLY A 77 -2.11 1.42 -9.16
CA GLY A 77 -1.07 0.85 -8.33
C GLY A 77 -1.62 0.07 -7.15
N VAL A 78 -0.70 -0.39 -6.30
CA VAL A 78 -0.97 -1.09 -5.04
C VAL A 78 0.18 -0.82 -4.08
N GLU A 79 -0.09 -0.65 -2.80
CA GLU A 79 0.91 -0.76 -1.76
C GLU A 79 0.96 -2.21 -1.26
N ALA A 80 1.93 -2.96 -1.74
CA ALA A 80 2.09 -4.36 -1.42
C ALA A 80 2.79 -4.59 -0.08
N TYR A 81 2.52 -5.73 0.56
CA TYR A 81 3.24 -6.18 1.75
C TYR A 81 4.45 -7.00 1.32
N PHE A 82 5.64 -6.49 1.54
CA PHE A 82 6.90 -7.06 1.07
C PHE A 82 7.65 -7.80 2.18
N VAL A 83 8.22 -8.96 1.81
CA VAL A 83 9.19 -9.73 2.63
C VAL A 83 10.39 -10.08 1.78
N ALA A 84 11.54 -10.34 2.39
CA ALA A 84 12.76 -10.68 1.66
C ALA A 84 12.65 -12.01 0.90
N SER A 85 11.95 -12.98 1.48
CA SER A 85 11.66 -14.30 0.92
C SER A 85 10.38 -14.86 1.56
N ILE A 86 9.40 -15.26 0.75
CA ILE A 86 8.18 -15.91 1.22
C ILE A 86 8.50 -17.28 1.81
N GLU A 87 9.45 -18.02 1.22
CA GLU A 87 9.86 -19.33 1.68
C GLU A 87 10.48 -19.25 3.08
N GLU A 88 11.45 -18.37 3.32
CA GLU A 88 12.08 -18.16 4.62
C GLU A 88 11.07 -17.67 5.67
N TRP A 89 10.20 -16.73 5.28
CA TRP A 89 9.14 -16.24 6.13
C TRP A 89 8.20 -17.38 6.56
N ARG A 90 7.85 -18.28 5.65
CA ARG A 90 6.97 -19.42 5.92
C ARG A 90 7.63 -20.44 6.84
N GLN A 91 8.88 -20.76 6.60
CA GLN A 91 9.65 -21.68 7.46
C GLN A 91 9.71 -21.16 8.90
N GLU A 92 10.00 -19.88 9.08
CA GLU A 92 10.06 -19.27 10.41
C GLU A 92 8.67 -19.20 11.07
N TYR A 93 7.63 -18.90 10.30
CA TYR A 93 6.25 -18.93 10.79
C TYR A 93 5.86 -20.33 11.30
N ASP A 94 6.17 -21.38 10.54
CA ASP A 94 5.84 -22.75 10.91
C ASP A 94 6.66 -23.22 12.12
N ARG A 95 7.92 -22.81 12.23
CA ARG A 95 8.76 -23.04 13.41
C ARG A 95 8.14 -22.40 14.67
N ILE A 96 7.77 -21.14 14.61
CA ILE A 96 7.14 -20.44 15.74
C ILE A 96 5.81 -21.09 16.12
N LYS A 97 5.05 -21.56 15.16
CA LYS A 97 3.76 -22.25 15.40
C LYS A 97 3.95 -23.59 16.10
N GLU A 98 4.97 -24.35 15.72
CA GLU A 98 5.28 -25.64 16.35
C GLU A 98 5.84 -25.43 17.77
N ASP A 99 6.73 -24.48 17.98
CA ASP A 99 7.26 -24.11 19.31
C ASP A 99 6.13 -23.73 20.28
N LYS A 100 5.14 -22.95 19.82
CA LYS A 100 3.95 -22.62 20.62
C LYS A 100 3.07 -23.82 20.93
N LYS A 101 2.95 -24.77 20.01
CA LYS A 101 2.18 -26.01 20.20
C LYS A 101 2.86 -26.91 21.23
N GLN A 102 4.18 -27.01 21.18
CA GLN A 102 4.97 -27.77 22.14
C GLN A 102 4.91 -27.15 23.54
N ALA A 103 5.07 -25.83 23.66
CA ALA A 103 4.94 -25.09 24.92
C ALA A 103 3.56 -25.32 25.58
N ARG A 104 2.47 -25.29 24.78
CA ARG A 104 1.12 -25.58 25.29
C ARG A 104 0.92 -27.01 25.74
N LYS A 105 1.59 -27.99 25.11
CA LYS A 105 1.56 -29.39 25.57
C LYS A 105 2.25 -29.55 26.92
N VAL A 106 3.41 -28.92 27.10
CA VAL A 106 4.15 -28.96 28.37
C VAL A 106 3.34 -28.34 29.51
N ILE A 107 2.64 -27.21 29.26
CA ILE A 107 1.78 -26.57 30.28
C ILE A 107 0.57 -27.43 30.64
N ASN A 108 -0.01 -28.18 29.69
CA ASN A 108 -1.14 -29.07 29.97
C ASN A 108 -0.72 -30.35 30.68
N ASP A 109 0.54 -30.77 30.58
CA ASP A 109 1.09 -31.97 31.26
C ASP A 109 1.63 -31.67 32.67
N THR A 110 1.86 -30.37 33.00
CA THR A 110 2.29 -29.93 34.34
C THR A 110 1.17 -29.13 34.99
N ASP A 111 0.46 -29.70 35.94
CA ASP A 111 -0.52 -29.01 36.77
C ASP A 111 0.09 -27.74 37.41
N LYS A 112 -0.55 -26.59 37.09
CA LYS A 112 -0.54 -25.33 37.84
C LYS A 112 0.80 -24.83 38.39
N VAL A 113 1.52 -24.02 37.59
CA VAL A 113 2.31 -22.91 38.12
C VAL A 113 2.10 -21.71 37.19
N GLU A 114 1.47 -20.68 37.71
CA GLU A 114 1.43 -19.35 37.08
C GLU A 114 2.87 -18.80 37.08
N THR A 115 3.43 -18.60 35.91
CA THR A 115 4.73 -17.90 35.76
C THR A 115 4.59 -16.72 34.84
N GLU A 116 5.04 -15.57 35.36
CA GLU A 116 5.02 -14.24 34.76
C GLU A 116 5.91 -14.07 33.50
N ASP A 117 6.46 -15.13 32.92
CA ASP A 117 7.37 -15.10 31.76
C ASP A 117 6.70 -15.17 30.38
N GLU A 118 5.38 -14.99 30.31
CA GLU A 118 4.65 -14.98 29.03
C GLU A 118 4.97 -13.78 28.11
N ASP A 119 5.53 -12.68 28.65
CA ASP A 119 5.71 -11.45 27.86
C ASP A 119 6.98 -11.41 27.00
N ALA A 120 8.06 -12.03 27.42
CA ALA A 120 9.33 -12.03 26.68
C ALA A 120 9.30 -12.92 25.42
N SER A 121 8.63 -14.09 25.49
CA SER A 121 8.44 -14.96 24.32
C SER A 121 7.40 -14.40 23.34
N LYS A 122 6.44 -13.62 23.84
CA LYS A 122 5.42 -12.93 23.02
C LYS A 122 6.01 -11.80 22.19
N SER A 123 7.07 -11.12 22.65
CA SER A 123 7.66 -9.97 21.91
C SER A 123 8.47 -10.40 20.69
N LYS A 124 9.32 -11.43 20.81
CA LYS A 124 10.14 -11.93 19.69
C LYS A 124 9.30 -12.64 18.60
N SER A 125 8.27 -13.41 18.98
CA SER A 125 7.42 -14.11 18.00
C SER A 125 6.47 -13.20 17.20
N LYS A 126 6.19 -11.97 17.70
CA LYS A 126 5.39 -10.97 16.96
C LYS A 126 6.15 -10.32 15.82
N SER A 127 7.47 -10.19 15.91
CA SER A 127 8.28 -9.48 14.93
C SER A 127 8.30 -10.16 13.57
N VAL A 128 8.46 -11.49 13.50
CA VAL A 128 8.58 -12.23 12.25
C VAL A 128 7.24 -12.37 11.53
N ILE A 129 6.15 -12.65 12.24
CA ILE A 129 4.81 -12.80 11.63
C ILE A 129 4.31 -11.49 11.03
N ASN A 130 4.68 -10.36 11.60
CA ASN A 130 4.30 -9.01 11.15
C ASN A 130 5.44 -8.27 10.42
N SER A 131 6.49 -8.96 9.99
CA SER A 131 7.71 -8.35 9.46
C SER A 131 7.63 -7.89 7.99
N SER A 132 6.45 -7.83 7.39
CA SER A 132 6.32 -7.26 6.04
C SER A 132 6.55 -5.75 6.03
N GLY A 133 7.41 -5.28 5.14
CA GLY A 133 7.51 -3.86 4.78
C GLY A 133 6.46 -3.49 3.73
N HIS A 134 6.11 -2.22 3.63
CA HIS A 134 5.29 -1.71 2.54
C HIS A 134 6.17 -1.42 1.32
N LEU A 135 5.62 -1.65 0.14
CA LEU A 135 6.26 -1.39 -1.16
C LEU A 135 5.19 -0.84 -2.10
N VAL A 136 5.31 0.42 -2.50
CA VAL A 136 4.39 1.00 -3.47
C VAL A 136 4.77 0.52 -4.86
N LEU A 137 3.80 0.00 -5.61
CA LEU A 137 3.92 -0.42 -7.00
C LEU A 137 2.95 0.37 -7.87
N VAL A 138 3.43 0.94 -8.97
CA VAL A 138 2.63 1.73 -9.91
C VAL A 138 2.84 1.21 -11.32
N ALA A 139 1.74 1.02 -12.06
CA ALA A 139 1.76 0.57 -13.43
C ALA A 139 2.18 1.69 -14.39
N MET A 140 3.19 1.44 -15.23
CA MET A 140 3.62 2.36 -16.30
C MET A 140 2.70 2.29 -17.51
N ASN A 141 2.12 1.13 -17.77
CA ASN A 141 1.30 0.83 -18.94
C ASN A 141 0.43 -0.42 -18.69
N GLN A 142 -0.27 -0.89 -19.71
CA GLN A 142 -1.13 -2.09 -19.60
C GLN A 142 -0.34 -3.36 -19.21
N THR A 143 0.89 -3.51 -19.66
CA THR A 143 1.75 -4.64 -19.26
C THR A 143 2.06 -4.59 -17.76
N GLY A 144 2.45 -3.43 -17.24
CA GLY A 144 2.70 -3.21 -15.82
C GLY A 144 1.43 -3.45 -14.97
N LEU A 145 0.27 -2.99 -15.44
CA LEU A 145 -1.00 -3.25 -14.76
C LEU A 145 -1.33 -4.75 -14.69
N ASN A 146 -1.15 -5.47 -15.80
CA ASN A 146 -1.35 -6.92 -15.83
C ASN A 146 -0.38 -7.66 -14.89
N ASN A 147 0.86 -7.17 -14.78
CA ASN A 147 1.85 -7.71 -13.87
C ASN A 147 1.50 -7.42 -12.40
N ILE A 148 1.01 -6.23 -12.08
CA ILE A 148 0.49 -5.92 -10.73
C ILE A 148 -0.71 -6.83 -10.39
N PHE A 149 -1.61 -7.12 -11.34
CA PHE A 149 -2.70 -8.09 -11.11
C PHE A 149 -2.18 -9.49 -10.78
N LYS A 150 -1.12 -9.96 -11.43
CA LYS A 150 -0.49 -11.24 -11.11
C LYS A 150 0.15 -11.20 -9.72
N ILE A 151 0.93 -10.16 -9.40
CA ILE A 151 1.53 -9.95 -8.08
C ILE A 151 0.45 -9.99 -6.98
N VAL A 152 -0.65 -9.24 -7.15
CA VAL A 152 -1.75 -9.23 -6.19
C VAL A 152 -2.41 -10.60 -6.09
N SER A 153 -2.69 -11.26 -7.21
CA SER A 153 -3.32 -12.59 -7.22
C SER A 153 -2.46 -13.65 -6.53
N ASP A 154 -1.17 -13.70 -6.85
CA ASP A 154 -0.23 -14.66 -6.29
C ASP A 154 0.04 -14.40 -4.80
N SER A 155 0.06 -13.13 -4.38
CA SER A 155 0.21 -12.76 -2.97
C SER A 155 -0.96 -13.20 -2.09
N HIS A 156 -2.15 -13.43 -2.68
CA HIS A 156 -3.34 -13.92 -1.98
C HIS A 156 -3.46 -15.46 -1.95
N GLN A 157 -2.47 -16.20 -2.47
CA GLN A 157 -2.53 -17.64 -2.59
C GLN A 157 -1.42 -18.34 -1.80
N GLY A 158 -1.68 -19.59 -1.43
CA GLY A 158 -0.70 -20.51 -0.85
C GLY A 158 0.08 -19.92 0.33
N ASP A 159 1.39 -20.06 0.28
CA ASP A 159 2.29 -19.63 1.33
C ASP A 159 2.50 -18.12 1.40
N SER A 160 2.12 -17.39 0.35
CA SER A 160 2.19 -15.93 0.30
C SER A 160 1.15 -15.27 1.22
N PHE A 161 0.04 -15.94 1.50
CA PHE A 161 -1.07 -15.39 2.26
C PHE A 161 -1.15 -15.93 3.70
N TYR A 162 -1.01 -15.02 4.65
CA TYR A 162 -1.45 -15.21 6.02
C TYR A 162 -1.83 -13.87 6.62
N ARG A 163 -3.11 -13.61 6.82
CA ARG A 163 -3.70 -12.33 7.27
C ARG A 163 -3.43 -11.16 6.33
N LYS A 164 -2.25 -11.13 5.69
CA LYS A 164 -1.82 -10.15 4.69
C LYS A 164 -1.26 -10.89 3.48
N PRO A 165 -1.54 -10.40 2.27
CA PRO A 165 -0.92 -10.91 1.04
C PRO A 165 0.53 -10.44 0.97
N ARG A 166 1.48 -11.34 0.64
CA ARG A 166 2.92 -11.03 0.63
C ARG A 166 3.53 -11.19 -0.74
N LEU A 167 4.41 -10.27 -1.05
CA LEU A 167 5.28 -10.22 -2.22
C LEU A 167 6.73 -10.37 -1.74
N ASP A 168 7.59 -10.98 -2.53
CA ASP A 168 9.04 -11.03 -2.31
C ASP A 168 9.83 -10.62 -3.56
N TYR A 169 11.17 -10.62 -3.47
CA TYR A 169 12.04 -10.29 -4.62
C TYR A 169 11.87 -11.23 -5.81
N LYS A 170 11.55 -12.51 -5.58
CA LYS A 170 11.35 -13.47 -6.65
C LYS A 170 10.13 -13.10 -7.49
N LEU A 171 9.00 -12.87 -6.85
CA LEU A 171 7.75 -12.49 -7.49
C LEU A 171 7.87 -11.11 -8.14
N LEU A 172 8.56 -10.16 -7.47
CA LEU A 172 8.82 -8.83 -8.02
C LEU A 172 9.70 -8.89 -9.29
N LYS A 173 10.73 -9.74 -9.31
CA LYS A 173 11.61 -9.94 -10.48
C LYS A 173 10.85 -10.60 -11.63
N GLU A 174 9.97 -11.54 -11.33
CA GLU A 174 9.16 -12.25 -12.34
C GLU A 174 8.13 -11.34 -13.00
N HIS A 175 7.50 -10.44 -12.24
CA HIS A 175 6.41 -9.59 -12.69
C HIS A 175 6.70 -8.08 -12.61
N GLY A 176 7.99 -7.69 -12.54
CA GLY A 176 8.36 -6.28 -12.41
C GLY A 176 8.38 -5.49 -13.73
N GLU A 177 8.16 -6.12 -14.88
CA GLU A 177 8.15 -5.43 -16.17
C GLU A 177 6.98 -4.42 -16.23
N GLY A 178 7.30 -3.17 -16.64
CA GLY A 178 6.31 -2.09 -16.71
C GLY A 178 5.81 -1.61 -15.35
N VAL A 179 6.51 -1.94 -14.25
CA VAL A 179 6.16 -1.52 -12.89
C VAL A 179 7.24 -0.61 -12.32
N ILE A 180 6.83 0.54 -11.79
CA ILE A 180 7.64 1.42 -10.94
C ILE A 180 7.39 1.03 -9.49
N ALA A 181 8.44 1.09 -8.65
CA ALA A 181 8.29 0.90 -7.20
C ALA A 181 8.97 2.01 -6.40
N SER A 182 8.41 2.31 -5.22
CA SER A 182 9.02 3.20 -4.22
C SER A 182 9.06 2.57 -2.83
N SER A 183 9.93 3.14 -1.97
CA SER A 183 10.23 2.61 -0.64
C SER A 183 9.11 2.78 0.40
N ALA A 184 8.01 3.40 0.01
CA ALA A 184 6.84 3.68 0.84
C ALA A 184 7.13 4.53 2.10
N CYS A 185 6.30 4.37 3.14
CA CYS A 185 6.25 5.21 4.35
C CYS A 185 7.09 4.65 5.52
N LEU A 186 6.81 5.09 6.75
CA LEU A 186 7.37 4.53 8.00
C LEU A 186 7.07 3.03 8.23
N GLY A 187 6.18 2.43 7.44
CA GLY A 187 5.95 1.00 7.32
C GLY A 187 6.71 0.34 6.16
N GLY A 188 7.42 1.10 5.34
CA GLY A 188 8.08 0.68 4.10
C GLY A 188 9.28 -0.24 4.28
N VAL A 189 9.84 -0.69 3.17
CA VAL A 189 10.99 -1.62 3.17
C VAL A 189 12.22 -1.01 3.84
N TYR A 190 12.55 0.25 3.56
CA TYR A 190 13.67 0.95 4.23
C TYR A 190 13.39 1.24 5.71
N ALA A 191 12.13 1.54 6.03
CA ALA A 191 11.75 1.69 7.44
C ALA A 191 11.93 0.37 8.20
N LYS A 192 11.66 -0.80 7.58
CA LYS A 192 11.95 -2.11 8.20
C LYS A 192 13.43 -2.31 8.47
N ASP A 193 14.29 -1.94 7.52
CA ASP A 193 15.74 -2.00 7.72
C ASP A 193 16.16 -1.12 8.89
N TYR A 194 15.61 0.10 8.99
CA TYR A 194 15.83 1.00 10.12
C TYR A 194 15.34 0.41 11.45
N TRP A 195 14.06 0.01 11.54
CA TRP A 195 13.47 -0.49 12.78
C TRP A 195 14.15 -1.75 13.30
N ASN A 196 14.64 -2.61 12.42
CA ASN A 196 15.26 -3.87 12.79
C ASN A 196 16.72 -3.70 13.25
N ASN A 197 17.43 -2.68 12.76
CA ASN A 197 18.88 -2.54 12.99
C ASN A 197 19.29 -1.30 13.80
N ARG A 198 18.36 -0.39 14.13
CA ARG A 198 18.68 0.89 14.81
C ARG A 198 19.41 0.74 16.16
N GLU A 199 19.15 -0.34 16.88
CA GLU A 199 19.79 -0.62 18.16
C GLU A 199 21.25 -1.10 18.00
N GLU A 200 21.61 -1.58 16.81
CA GLU A 200 22.96 -2.01 16.45
C GLU A 200 23.81 -0.85 15.91
N GLY A 201 23.21 0.32 15.70
CA GLY A 201 23.85 1.55 15.28
C GLY A 201 23.65 1.90 13.80
N GLU A 202 24.11 3.10 13.44
CA GLU A 202 23.88 3.71 12.12
C GLU A 202 24.41 2.86 10.96
N GLU A 203 25.63 2.29 11.09
CA GLU A 203 26.24 1.49 10.04
C GLU A 203 25.45 0.19 9.78
N ALA A 204 24.87 -0.42 10.80
CA ALA A 204 24.02 -1.60 10.64
C ALA A 204 22.73 -1.27 9.84
N VAL A 205 22.12 -0.11 10.10
CA VAL A 205 20.98 0.40 9.33
C VAL A 205 21.37 0.64 7.88
N LEU A 206 22.49 1.35 7.65
CA LEU A 206 22.97 1.65 6.29
C LEU A 206 23.27 0.38 5.50
N GLU A 207 23.93 -0.63 6.08
CA GLU A 207 24.26 -1.87 5.37
C GLU A 207 22.99 -2.69 5.04
N ALA A 208 22.01 -2.71 5.93
CA ALA A 208 20.70 -3.30 5.64
C ALA A 208 20.02 -2.60 4.45
N MET A 209 19.96 -1.26 4.46
CA MET A 209 19.38 -0.49 3.38
C MET A 209 20.16 -0.59 2.06
N ARG A 210 21.50 -0.65 2.10
CA ARG A 210 22.34 -0.94 0.92
C ARG A 210 22.00 -2.30 0.30
N THR A 211 21.81 -3.30 1.15
CA THR A 211 21.42 -4.65 0.69
C THR A 211 20.05 -4.63 0.02
N THR A 212 19.06 -3.99 0.63
CA THR A 212 17.72 -3.78 0.05
C THR A 212 17.82 -3.02 -1.27
N THR A 213 18.58 -1.93 -1.33
CA THR A 213 18.77 -1.10 -2.53
C THR A 213 19.35 -1.89 -3.69
N ARG A 214 20.45 -2.65 -3.46
CA ARG A 214 21.06 -3.49 -4.50
C ARG A 214 20.08 -4.50 -5.07
N ARG A 215 19.30 -5.16 -4.22
CA ARG A 215 18.30 -6.16 -4.63
C ARG A 215 17.13 -5.52 -5.39
N MET A 216 16.68 -4.33 -4.98
CA MET A 216 15.61 -3.60 -5.68
C MET A 216 16.10 -3.13 -7.07
N ILE A 217 17.33 -2.64 -7.18
CA ILE A 217 17.94 -2.29 -8.46
C ILE A 217 18.08 -3.52 -9.36
N ASP A 218 18.44 -4.70 -8.81
CA ASP A 218 18.50 -5.96 -9.58
C ASP A 218 17.13 -6.39 -10.13
N CYS A 219 16.04 -6.09 -9.42
CA CYS A 219 14.67 -6.40 -9.85
C CYS A 219 14.11 -5.37 -10.84
N LEU A 220 14.37 -4.08 -10.62
CA LEU A 220 13.63 -2.99 -11.25
C LEU A 220 14.50 -2.01 -12.05
N GLY A 221 15.82 -2.03 -11.85
CA GLY A 221 16.73 -1.05 -12.46
C GLY A 221 16.42 0.39 -12.03
N ASP A 222 16.29 1.28 -13.00
CA ASP A 222 15.97 2.70 -12.84
C ASP A 222 14.49 2.98 -12.48
N ARG A 223 13.71 1.95 -12.24
CA ARG A 223 12.29 2.03 -11.80
C ARG A 223 12.13 1.88 -10.30
N TRP A 224 13.24 1.85 -9.54
CA TRP A 224 13.27 1.89 -8.09
C TRP A 224 13.51 3.31 -7.60
N TYR A 225 12.65 3.82 -6.72
CA TYR A 225 12.68 5.18 -6.18
C TYR A 225 12.74 5.19 -4.65
N GLY A 226 13.55 6.09 -4.08
CA GLY A 226 13.49 6.45 -2.68
C GLY A 226 12.33 7.40 -2.43
N GLU A 227 11.47 7.10 -1.47
CA GLU A 227 10.29 7.90 -1.13
C GLU A 227 10.55 8.73 0.12
N LEU A 228 10.29 10.04 0.04
CA LEU A 228 10.36 11.01 1.12
C LEU A 228 8.95 11.46 1.50
N GLN A 229 8.69 11.61 2.79
CA GLN A 229 7.41 12.11 3.31
C GLN A 229 7.63 13.25 4.31
N TRP A 230 6.66 14.17 4.38
CA TRP A 230 6.74 15.41 5.16
C TRP A 230 5.59 15.48 6.16
N ASN A 231 5.87 15.13 7.42
CA ASN A 231 4.92 15.14 8.53
C ASN A 231 5.64 15.45 9.85
N ASN A 232 4.91 15.72 10.92
CA ASN A 232 5.44 16.01 12.24
C ASN A 232 5.75 14.73 13.04
N VAL A 233 6.62 13.87 12.47
CA VAL A 233 7.09 12.63 13.11
C VAL A 233 8.61 12.59 12.99
N PRO A 234 9.37 12.75 14.10
CA PRO A 234 10.84 12.79 14.07
C PRO A 234 11.47 11.59 13.37
N GLU A 235 10.92 10.38 13.57
CA GLU A 235 11.40 9.16 12.93
C GLU A 235 11.28 9.20 11.40
N GLN A 236 10.29 9.92 10.86
CA GLN A 236 10.17 10.12 9.41
C GLN A 236 11.36 10.92 8.87
N HIS A 237 11.79 11.95 9.60
CA HIS A 237 12.93 12.76 9.20
C HIS A 237 14.26 12.00 9.35
N VAL A 238 14.36 11.11 10.33
CA VAL A 238 15.51 10.19 10.43
C VAL A 238 15.53 9.26 9.22
N LEU A 239 14.39 8.65 8.86
CA LEU A 239 14.27 7.77 7.69
C LEU A 239 14.59 8.52 6.40
N ASN A 240 14.06 9.72 6.22
CA ASN A 240 14.33 10.55 5.04
C ASN A 240 15.83 10.78 4.82
N LYS A 241 16.61 10.99 5.88
CA LYS A 241 18.09 11.12 5.80
C LYS A 241 18.74 9.85 5.26
N TYR A 242 18.34 8.68 5.77
CA TYR A 242 18.86 7.41 5.29
C TYR A 242 18.47 7.15 3.82
N VAL A 243 17.25 7.50 3.40
CA VAL A 243 16.83 7.38 2.00
C VAL A 243 17.67 8.30 1.10
N ILE A 244 17.99 9.52 1.57
CA ILE A 244 18.87 10.46 0.86
C ILE A 244 20.31 9.89 0.76
N GLU A 245 20.81 9.19 1.79
CA GLU A 245 22.13 8.51 1.69
C GLU A 245 22.09 7.39 0.63
N MET A 246 21.01 6.63 0.51
CA MET A 246 20.86 5.64 -0.58
C MET A 246 20.84 6.31 -1.97
N HIS A 247 20.20 7.47 -2.09
CA HIS A 247 20.28 8.28 -3.32
C HIS A 247 21.73 8.69 -3.65
N LYS A 248 22.47 9.23 -2.69
CA LYS A 248 23.86 9.66 -2.89
C LYS A 248 24.79 8.51 -3.27
N GLU A 249 24.59 7.36 -2.64
CA GLU A 249 25.49 6.19 -2.82
C GLU A 249 25.18 5.39 -4.08
N PHE A 250 23.90 5.20 -4.43
CA PHE A 250 23.46 4.35 -5.53
C PHE A 250 22.90 5.09 -6.74
N GLY A 251 22.67 6.42 -6.63
CA GLY A 251 22.06 7.20 -7.70
C GLY A 251 20.58 6.87 -7.93
N ILE A 252 19.89 6.22 -6.97
CA ILE A 252 18.45 6.03 -7.08
C ILE A 252 17.75 7.38 -7.03
N GLU A 253 16.73 7.56 -7.87
CA GLU A 253 15.97 8.80 -7.90
C GLU A 253 15.05 8.92 -6.67
N LEU A 254 14.82 10.16 -6.20
CA LEU A 254 13.93 10.44 -5.09
C LEU A 254 12.58 10.97 -5.58
N ILE A 255 11.53 10.61 -4.85
CA ILE A 255 10.19 11.19 -4.97
C ILE A 255 9.69 11.63 -3.61
N SER A 256 8.90 12.70 -3.56
CA SER A 256 8.13 13.07 -2.37
C SER A 256 6.68 12.67 -2.54
N THR A 257 6.05 12.10 -1.49
CA THR A 257 4.63 11.75 -1.51
C THR A 257 3.91 12.23 -0.26
N ALA A 258 2.57 12.33 -0.35
CA ALA A 258 1.72 12.69 0.79
C ALA A 258 1.17 11.47 1.53
N ASP A 259 1.28 10.27 0.97
CA ASP A 259 0.68 9.05 1.53
C ASP A 259 -0.79 9.29 1.94
N SER A 260 -1.60 9.73 0.96
CA SER A 260 -2.93 10.27 1.23
C SER A 260 -3.86 9.18 1.73
N HIS A 261 -4.48 9.39 2.90
CA HIS A 261 -5.40 8.46 3.54
C HIS A 261 -6.81 9.01 3.71
N TYR A 262 -7.04 10.26 3.35
CA TYR A 262 -8.35 10.91 3.35
C TYR A 262 -8.43 11.96 2.23
N PRO A 263 -9.65 12.28 1.73
CA PRO A 263 -9.78 12.95 0.44
C PRO A 263 -9.51 14.45 0.47
N SER A 264 -9.63 15.13 1.62
CA SER A 264 -9.45 16.58 1.72
C SER A 264 -8.83 16.99 3.05
N SER A 265 -8.32 18.21 3.13
CA SER A 265 -7.70 18.76 4.35
C SER A 265 -8.62 18.75 5.56
N GLU A 266 -9.95 18.82 5.38
CA GLU A 266 -10.93 18.84 6.46
C GLU A 266 -11.31 17.43 6.96
N ALA A 267 -11.09 16.38 6.14
CA ALA A 267 -11.59 15.03 6.40
C ALA A 267 -10.75 14.22 7.42
N TRP A 268 -9.67 14.79 7.96
CA TRP A 268 -8.79 14.08 8.89
C TRP A 268 -9.48 13.63 10.19
N LYS A 269 -10.41 14.44 10.73
CA LYS A 269 -11.18 14.08 11.92
C LYS A 269 -12.08 12.88 11.69
N ASP A 270 -12.75 12.85 10.54
CA ASP A 270 -13.61 11.74 10.14
C ASP A 270 -12.79 10.45 9.95
N ARG A 271 -11.59 10.57 9.34
CA ARG A 271 -10.66 9.44 9.21
C ARG A 271 -10.21 8.91 10.59
N GLU A 272 -9.86 9.78 11.52
CA GLU A 272 -9.45 9.35 12.87
C GLU A 272 -10.60 8.65 13.61
N LEU A 273 -11.82 9.15 13.49
CA LEU A 273 -13.00 8.48 14.04
C LEU A 273 -13.23 7.12 13.38
N TYR A 274 -13.10 7.03 12.06
CA TYR A 274 -13.23 5.78 11.30
C TYR A 274 -12.18 4.73 11.70
N LYS A 275 -10.92 5.12 11.89
CA LYS A 275 -9.86 4.24 12.41
C LYS A 275 -10.23 3.66 13.77
N ARG A 276 -10.78 4.49 14.68
CA ARG A 276 -11.21 4.05 16.00
C ARG A 276 -12.28 2.98 15.93
N LEU A 277 -13.25 3.09 15.00
CA LEU A 277 -14.25 2.04 14.78
C LEU A 277 -13.61 0.69 14.42
N GLY A 278 -12.56 0.71 13.63
CA GLY A 278 -11.78 -0.49 13.27
C GLY A 278 -11.07 -1.17 14.45
N TRP A 279 -10.84 -0.44 15.56
CA TRP A 279 -10.20 -0.96 16.77
C TRP A 279 -11.21 -1.40 17.82
N LEU A 280 -12.48 -0.97 17.76
CA LEU A 280 -13.53 -1.39 18.69
C LEU A 280 -13.69 -2.91 18.67
N GLY A 281 -13.74 -3.52 19.86
CA GLY A 281 -13.87 -4.98 20.01
C GLY A 281 -12.59 -5.79 19.84
N LYS A 282 -11.44 -5.17 19.55
CA LYS A 282 -10.15 -5.86 19.53
C LYS A 282 -9.54 -5.91 20.93
N SER A 283 -8.97 -7.08 21.31
CA SER A 283 -8.39 -7.30 22.65
C SER A 283 -7.18 -6.42 22.99
N LYS A 284 -6.61 -5.74 22.00
CA LYS A 284 -5.50 -4.80 22.13
C LYS A 284 -5.82 -3.48 21.48
N VAL A 285 -6.78 -2.79 22.06
CA VAL A 285 -7.06 -1.38 21.72
C VAL A 285 -5.96 -0.55 22.37
N PRO A 286 -5.33 0.40 21.65
CA PRO A 286 -4.41 1.36 22.26
C PRO A 286 -5.04 2.08 23.43
N GLU A 287 -4.25 2.39 24.48
CA GLU A 287 -4.77 2.98 25.73
C GLU A 287 -5.56 4.27 25.51
N TYR A 288 -5.09 5.11 24.55
CA TYR A 288 -5.78 6.35 24.17
C TYR A 288 -7.16 6.12 23.49
N LEU A 289 -7.45 4.90 23.03
CA LEU A 289 -8.75 4.51 22.48
C LEU A 289 -9.65 3.81 23.50
N LYS A 290 -9.12 3.49 24.67
CA LYS A 290 -9.90 2.87 25.76
C LYS A 290 -10.63 3.88 26.63
N SER A 291 -10.10 5.09 26.75
CA SER A 291 -10.82 6.21 27.32
C SER A 291 -11.97 6.59 26.40
N GLU A 292 -13.10 6.98 26.96
CA GLU A 292 -14.27 7.49 26.23
C GLU A 292 -13.79 8.31 25.04
N LEU A 293 -14.29 8.01 23.83
CA LEU A 293 -13.91 8.66 22.58
C LEU A 293 -13.76 10.17 22.87
N PRO A 294 -12.55 10.72 22.91
CA PRO A 294 -12.43 12.15 23.13
C PRO A 294 -13.16 12.83 21.98
N VAL A 295 -14.12 13.65 22.32
CA VAL A 295 -14.94 14.40 21.36
C VAL A 295 -14.04 15.36 20.58
N ASP A 296 -12.93 15.79 21.20
CA ASP A 296 -11.96 16.70 20.61
C ASP A 296 -10.66 15.97 20.28
N ILE A 297 -10.40 15.82 18.97
CA ILE A 297 -9.08 15.57 18.44
C ILE A 297 -8.52 16.95 18.09
N ASP A 298 -7.71 17.50 18.96
CA ASP A 298 -7.29 18.90 18.85
C ASP A 298 -6.11 19.11 17.86
N GLU A 299 -5.37 18.07 17.54
CA GLU A 299 -4.20 18.19 16.67
C GLU A 299 -4.15 17.11 15.60
N MET A 300 -3.93 17.54 14.35
CA MET A 300 -3.65 16.68 13.22
C MET A 300 -2.16 16.31 13.24
N GLY A 301 -1.83 15.06 13.60
CA GLY A 301 -0.44 14.59 13.62
C GLY A 301 0.18 14.43 12.25
N MET A 302 -0.61 14.11 11.23
CA MET A 302 -0.16 13.90 9.85
C MET A 302 -1.16 14.48 8.84
N GLU A 303 -0.66 15.24 7.88
CA GLU A 303 -1.45 15.81 6.79
C GLU A 303 -1.50 14.84 5.61
N LEU A 304 -2.36 13.84 5.65
CA LEU A 304 -2.44 12.72 4.70
C LEU A 304 -3.58 12.89 3.68
N TYR A 305 -3.65 14.02 3.01
CA TYR A 305 -4.62 14.29 1.94
C TYR A 305 -3.90 14.56 0.60
N PRO A 306 -4.58 14.54 -0.56
CA PRO A 306 -3.96 14.78 -1.86
C PRO A 306 -3.48 16.23 -2.03
N LYS A 307 -2.28 16.53 -1.52
CA LYS A 307 -1.63 17.82 -1.61
C LYS A 307 -1.13 18.09 -3.02
N ASN A 308 -1.24 19.34 -3.47
CA ASN A 308 -0.53 19.80 -4.66
C ASN A 308 0.94 20.15 -4.35
N GLY A 309 1.71 20.51 -5.37
CA GLY A 309 3.14 20.77 -5.21
C GLY A 309 3.46 21.92 -4.24
N ASP A 310 2.67 22.98 -4.25
CA ASP A 310 2.88 24.14 -3.35
C ASP A 310 2.57 23.75 -1.89
N GLN A 311 1.55 22.91 -1.66
CA GLN A 311 1.20 22.39 -0.34
C GLN A 311 2.24 21.37 0.15
N MET A 312 2.77 20.51 -0.74
CA MET A 312 3.86 19.59 -0.41
C MET A 312 5.11 20.35 0.01
N TRP A 313 5.46 21.40 -0.72
CA TRP A 313 6.58 22.27 -0.37
C TRP A 313 6.39 22.97 0.98
N ALA A 314 5.19 23.49 1.22
CA ALA A 314 4.83 24.09 2.51
C ALA A 314 4.94 23.08 3.66
N SER A 315 4.46 21.83 3.49
CA SER A 315 4.60 20.77 4.48
C SER A 315 6.09 20.43 4.74
N TYR A 316 6.90 20.33 3.69
CA TYR A 316 8.35 20.13 3.82
C TYR A 316 8.97 21.22 4.70
N LYS A 317 8.75 22.51 4.36
CA LYS A 317 9.33 23.62 5.11
C LYS A 317 8.85 23.64 6.57
N LYS A 318 7.55 23.50 6.79
CA LYS A 318 6.94 23.48 8.12
C LYS A 318 7.51 22.38 9.00
N TYR A 319 7.46 21.14 8.54
CA TYR A 319 7.80 19.99 9.38
C TYR A 319 9.31 19.77 9.53
N SER A 320 10.12 20.18 8.57
CA SER A 320 11.57 20.19 8.76
C SER A 320 11.99 21.21 9.81
N GLU A 321 11.35 22.38 9.89
CA GLU A 321 11.58 23.38 10.93
C GLU A 321 11.09 22.88 12.30
N GLU A 322 9.87 22.34 12.39
CA GLU A 322 9.28 21.81 13.64
C GLU A 322 10.11 20.63 14.22
N CYS A 323 10.72 19.81 13.37
CA CYS A 323 11.58 18.69 13.79
C CYS A 323 13.08 19.05 13.89
N ASP A 324 13.45 20.31 13.71
CA ASP A 324 14.83 20.80 13.74
C ASP A 324 15.77 20.02 12.80
N VAL A 325 15.31 19.79 11.57
CA VAL A 325 16.06 19.05 10.54
C VAL A 325 16.23 19.91 9.30
N SER A 326 17.46 20.04 8.81
CA SER A 326 17.73 20.73 7.55
C SER A 326 18.02 19.73 6.42
N TYR A 327 17.57 20.14 5.21
CA TYR A 327 17.75 19.40 3.96
C TYR A 327 18.28 20.37 2.88
N ASP A 328 18.78 19.80 1.78
CA ASP A 328 19.05 20.52 0.56
C ASP A 328 17.74 20.84 -0.17
N ASP A 329 17.38 22.12 -0.24
CA ASP A 329 16.12 22.58 -0.86
C ASP A 329 16.00 22.16 -2.33
N ASP A 330 17.09 22.21 -3.08
CA ASP A 330 17.09 21.86 -4.51
C ASP A 330 16.80 20.36 -4.67
N LEU A 331 17.42 19.51 -3.83
CA LEU A 331 17.14 18.06 -3.81
C LEU A 331 15.67 17.75 -3.51
N ILE A 332 15.09 18.47 -2.52
CA ILE A 332 13.70 18.24 -2.16
C ILE A 332 12.75 18.77 -3.25
N TYR A 333 13.06 19.92 -3.82
CA TYR A 333 12.30 20.45 -4.95
C TYR A 333 12.30 19.46 -6.13
N ASP A 334 13.46 18.91 -6.48
CA ASP A 334 13.59 17.92 -7.54
C ASP A 334 12.78 16.66 -7.25
N SER A 335 12.73 16.20 -5.99
CA SER A 335 11.92 15.04 -5.60
C SER A 335 10.41 15.26 -5.77
N LEU A 336 9.94 16.51 -5.62
CA LEU A 336 8.55 16.89 -5.91
C LEU A 336 8.27 16.87 -7.42
N VAL A 337 9.09 17.59 -8.18
CA VAL A 337 8.94 17.71 -9.63
C VAL A 337 9.12 16.33 -10.32
N LYS A 338 9.94 15.45 -9.74
CA LYS A 338 10.14 14.09 -10.25
C LYS A 338 8.83 13.30 -10.33
N THR A 339 7.89 13.46 -9.40
CA THR A 339 6.58 12.80 -9.44
C THR A 339 5.76 13.21 -10.67
N HIS A 340 5.80 14.48 -11.01
CA HIS A 340 5.15 14.99 -12.20
C HIS A 340 5.83 14.46 -13.48
N TRP A 341 7.16 14.43 -13.51
CA TRP A 341 7.91 13.85 -14.62
C TRP A 341 7.58 12.35 -14.79
N ILE A 342 7.56 11.56 -13.70
CA ILE A 342 7.16 10.14 -13.74
C ILE A 342 5.77 9.98 -14.36
N ALA A 343 4.80 10.78 -13.90
CA ALA A 343 3.44 10.68 -14.36
C ALA A 343 3.25 11.03 -15.84
N ASN A 344 4.10 11.90 -16.42
CA ASN A 344 3.97 12.33 -17.81
C ASN A 344 4.92 11.61 -18.77
N GLU A 345 6.13 11.24 -18.32
CA GLU A 345 7.18 10.71 -19.20
C GLU A 345 7.39 9.19 -19.02
N ARG A 346 7.04 8.63 -17.84
CA ARG A 346 7.24 7.20 -17.55
C ARG A 346 5.94 6.40 -17.57
N ILE A 347 4.82 7.04 -17.26
CA ILE A 347 3.51 6.40 -17.21
C ILE A 347 2.71 6.81 -18.44
N GLU A 348 2.28 5.84 -19.24
CA GLU A 348 1.42 6.07 -20.40
C GLU A 348 0.03 6.58 -19.97
N ASP A 349 -0.64 7.33 -20.84
CA ASP A 349 -2.07 7.63 -20.67
C ASP A 349 -2.90 6.47 -21.20
N PHE A 350 -3.25 5.53 -20.33
CA PHE A 350 -4.00 4.34 -20.68
C PHE A 350 -5.17 4.09 -19.71
N MET A 351 -6.15 3.36 -20.20
CA MET A 351 -7.27 2.86 -19.37
C MET A 351 -7.32 1.34 -19.49
N PRO A 352 -7.60 0.64 -18.39
CA PRO A 352 -7.79 -0.81 -18.45
C PRO A 352 -8.88 -1.21 -19.43
N ASP A 353 -8.72 -2.37 -20.07
CA ASP A 353 -9.77 -2.95 -20.91
C ASP A 353 -11.00 -3.28 -20.04
N ASP A 354 -12.10 -2.59 -20.31
CA ASP A 354 -13.37 -2.74 -19.58
C ASP A 354 -14.42 -3.50 -20.40
N THR A 355 -14.01 -4.16 -21.47
CA THR A 355 -14.88 -5.02 -22.27
C THR A 355 -15.46 -6.14 -21.41
N VAL A 356 -16.78 -6.20 -21.33
CA VAL A 356 -17.45 -7.29 -20.61
C VAL A 356 -17.16 -8.61 -21.33
N ARG A 357 -16.43 -9.47 -20.68
CA ARG A 357 -16.11 -10.82 -21.13
C ARG A 357 -16.91 -11.81 -20.31
N LEU A 358 -17.95 -12.38 -20.91
CA LEU A 358 -18.64 -13.48 -20.29
C LEU A 358 -17.79 -14.75 -20.37
N PRO A 359 -17.77 -15.59 -19.33
CA PRO A 359 -17.08 -16.88 -19.40
C PRO A 359 -17.60 -17.69 -20.58
N GLY A 360 -16.69 -18.22 -21.39
CA GLY A 360 -17.06 -19.16 -22.45
C GLY A 360 -17.62 -20.44 -21.83
N PHE A 361 -18.76 -20.92 -22.33
CA PHE A 361 -19.31 -22.22 -22.00
C PHE A 361 -19.07 -23.17 -23.18
N VAL A 362 -18.48 -24.31 -22.90
CA VAL A 362 -18.29 -25.34 -23.94
C VAL A 362 -19.60 -26.06 -24.14
N ILE A 363 -20.25 -25.80 -25.28
CA ILE A 363 -21.48 -26.50 -25.69
C ILE A 363 -21.05 -27.86 -26.27
N PRO A 364 -21.62 -28.98 -25.80
CA PRO A 364 -21.34 -30.29 -26.37
C PRO A 364 -21.67 -30.34 -27.87
N ASP A 365 -20.87 -31.11 -28.62
CA ASP A 365 -21.10 -31.26 -30.06
C ASP A 365 -22.50 -31.75 -30.37
N GLY A 366 -23.19 -31.09 -31.29
CA GLY A 366 -24.55 -31.39 -31.70
C GLY A 366 -25.67 -30.82 -30.82
N GLU A 367 -25.33 -30.06 -29.79
CA GLU A 367 -26.31 -29.34 -28.95
C GLU A 367 -26.28 -27.82 -29.20
N THR A 368 -27.37 -27.16 -28.93
CA THR A 368 -27.43 -25.70 -28.83
C THR A 368 -27.23 -25.28 -27.36
N GLY A 369 -26.81 -24.01 -27.11
CA GLY A 369 -26.68 -23.49 -25.75
C GLY A 369 -27.98 -23.60 -24.95
N GLU A 370 -29.13 -23.41 -25.60
CA GLU A 370 -30.45 -23.53 -24.97
C GLU A 370 -30.74 -25.00 -24.56
N GLN A 371 -30.45 -25.96 -25.46
CA GLN A 371 -30.62 -27.40 -25.17
C GLN A 371 -29.73 -27.84 -24.01
N THR A 372 -28.46 -27.40 -23.99
CA THR A 372 -27.53 -27.70 -22.90
C THR A 372 -28.02 -27.08 -21.61
N LEU A 373 -28.47 -25.82 -21.60
CA LEU A 373 -29.00 -25.14 -20.40
C LEU A 373 -30.19 -25.89 -19.81
N VAL A 374 -31.15 -26.30 -20.64
CA VAL A 374 -32.33 -27.09 -20.22
C VAL A 374 -31.89 -28.42 -19.60
N LYS A 375 -31.00 -29.14 -20.28
CA LYS A 375 -30.45 -30.42 -19.82
C LYS A 375 -29.74 -30.33 -18.47
N GLU A 376 -28.86 -29.36 -18.33
CA GLU A 376 -28.11 -29.12 -17.06
C GLU A 376 -29.04 -28.66 -15.93
N SER A 377 -30.05 -27.83 -16.26
CA SER A 377 -31.03 -27.39 -15.27
C SER A 377 -31.89 -28.58 -14.77
N ILE A 378 -32.35 -29.46 -15.65
CA ILE A 378 -33.09 -30.68 -15.27
C ILE A 378 -32.20 -31.61 -14.44
N ALA A 379 -30.93 -31.81 -14.83
CA ALA A 379 -30.00 -32.63 -14.08
C ALA A 379 -29.75 -32.06 -12.69
N GLY A 380 -29.60 -30.73 -12.57
CA GLY A 380 -29.46 -30.02 -11.30
C GLY A 380 -30.69 -30.17 -10.39
N LEU A 381 -31.89 -30.00 -10.93
CA LEU A 381 -33.17 -30.19 -10.22
C LEU A 381 -33.29 -31.64 -9.67
N ARG A 382 -32.97 -32.65 -10.49
CA ARG A 382 -32.94 -34.06 -10.05
C ARG A 382 -31.94 -34.28 -8.91
N LYS A 383 -30.73 -33.74 -9.01
CA LYS A 383 -29.72 -33.85 -7.99
C LYS A 383 -30.15 -33.22 -6.66
N LEU A 384 -30.95 -32.17 -6.70
CA LEU A 384 -31.50 -31.48 -5.53
C LEU A 384 -32.80 -32.11 -5.00
N GLY A 385 -33.32 -33.18 -5.65
CA GLY A 385 -34.55 -33.88 -5.25
C GLY A 385 -35.87 -33.17 -5.61
N PHE A 386 -35.82 -32.19 -6.53
CA PHE A 386 -37.01 -31.45 -6.96
C PHE A 386 -37.72 -32.02 -8.22
N ALA A 387 -37.17 -33.04 -8.84
CA ALA A 387 -37.58 -33.45 -10.19
C ALA A 387 -38.69 -34.54 -10.26
N ASP A 388 -39.17 -35.00 -9.13
CA ASP A 388 -40.16 -36.09 -9.09
C ASP A 388 -41.55 -35.64 -8.62
N ASN A 389 -41.86 -34.35 -8.71
CA ASN A 389 -43.17 -33.77 -8.39
C ASN A 389 -43.78 -33.09 -9.61
#